data_bed7cceb3ace8fb133db0af3593ec724
#
_entry.id   bed7cceb3ace8fb133db0af3593ec724
#
_cell.length_a   1.000
_cell.length_b   1.000
_cell.length_c   1.000
_cell.angle_alpha   90.00
_cell.angle_beta   90.00
_cell.angle_gamma   90.00
#
_symmetry.space_group_name_H-M   'P 1'
#
loop_
_entity.id
_entity.type
_entity.pdbx_description
1 polymer ?
#
loop_
_entity_poly.entity_id
_entity_poly.type
_entity_poly.pdbx_seq_one_letter_code
_entity_poly.pdbx_strand_id
1 'polypeptide(L)'
;MNKLATDWFPESNNLVVVSAPESTGVVLPTDTQLAASIKAASGKTLTAYAESAESGKLMETSPTPGKIVKTTPRPSGITEWTLSNGATVVLKPTTLKEDEIVLRAFAPGGTSVATDASFVPARTADTVIPSGGVGTFSEPQLDRLLRSKFAGASPYIDEYDQGVTGRATPQDLETLFQLVYMRFTQPRADPNAFAAALAQTKALVANQTASPEFVFNQTLDSLLDGNNPRRQPETAASLEKWNLDESLEFYKARFADASGFTFVFVGSFTPDSIKPFVEQYLATLPATHASETWRDLGITAPMGVIDRTVTKGIAPKSQVAIVFSGPFEYDDLHKLALRSVAMVLQSRLLDTIRQELGGTYSITAADATEKIPHPEYQLRIDWTCDPAQTDALVKRVFQEIDYVRSLQFQPGQVGRIHDALQHDFETNSLDNAFVLNQISRRYENRDLGDLGAITDYAGRLSSLTGEAVHAAAMKYLDPNNYVKVILMPDGKN
;
A
#
# COMPACT_ATOMS: atom_id res chain seq x y z
N MET A 1 -7.69 -17.86 35.27
CA MET A 1 -6.48 -17.18 34.76
C MET A 1 -5.26 -17.47 35.64
N ASN A 2 -5.23 -17.09 36.95
CA ASN A 2 -4.04 -17.27 37.79
C ASN A 2 -3.54 -18.72 37.87
N LYS A 3 -4.43 -19.73 37.99
CA LYS A 3 -4.06 -21.14 37.97
C LYS A 3 -3.38 -21.55 36.63
N LEU A 4 -3.93 -21.12 35.49
CA LEU A 4 -3.33 -21.39 34.19
C LEU A 4 -1.95 -20.74 34.06
N ALA A 5 -1.76 -19.52 34.56
CA ALA A 5 -0.45 -18.89 34.56
C ALA A 5 0.59 -19.69 35.36
N THR A 6 0.21 -20.18 36.55
CA THR A 6 1.08 -21.03 37.36
C THR A 6 1.40 -22.37 36.71
N ASP A 7 0.41 -22.97 36.03
CA ASP A 7 0.56 -24.27 35.37
C ASP A 7 1.39 -24.16 34.06
N TRP A 8 1.29 -23.04 33.33
CA TRP A 8 1.94 -22.86 32.04
C TRP A 8 3.29 -22.14 32.09
N PHE A 9 3.56 -21.41 33.17
CA PHE A 9 4.85 -20.75 33.41
C PHE A 9 5.53 -21.28 34.67
N PRO A 10 5.88 -22.58 34.73
CA PRO A 10 6.58 -23.15 35.89
C PRO A 10 7.98 -22.53 35.98
N GLU A 11 8.53 -22.47 37.20
CA GLU A 11 9.89 -22.00 37.44
C GLU A 11 10.97 -22.94 36.85
N SER A 12 10.59 -24.16 36.48
CA SER A 12 11.43 -25.16 35.83
C SER A 12 11.08 -25.34 34.37
N ASN A 13 12.03 -25.84 33.58
CA ASN A 13 11.90 -26.09 32.13
C ASN A 13 11.80 -24.81 31.25
N ASN A 14 12.47 -23.76 31.68
CA ASN A 14 12.56 -22.52 30.91
C ASN A 14 13.87 -22.50 30.10
N LEU A 15 13.77 -22.11 28.85
CA LEU A 15 14.92 -21.79 27.99
C LEU A 15 14.95 -20.28 27.78
N VAL A 16 16.08 -19.67 28.09
CA VAL A 16 16.33 -18.26 27.84
C VAL A 16 17.39 -18.14 26.74
N VAL A 17 17.04 -17.48 25.65
CA VAL A 17 17.97 -17.22 24.53
C VAL A 17 18.17 -15.72 24.43
N VAL A 18 19.43 -15.28 24.43
CA VAL A 18 19.80 -13.89 24.16
C VAL A 18 20.57 -13.84 22.86
N SER A 19 20.08 -13.05 21.89
CA SER A 19 20.74 -12.80 20.62
C SER A 19 21.05 -11.31 20.48
N ALA A 20 22.26 -10.99 20.10
CA ALA A 20 22.67 -9.64 19.79
C ALA A 20 23.64 -9.63 18.59
N PRO A 21 23.70 -8.53 17.83
CA PRO A 21 24.69 -8.42 16.75
C PRO A 21 26.11 -8.42 17.31
N GLU A 22 27.01 -9.08 16.62
CA GLU A 22 28.44 -9.02 16.93
C GLU A 22 28.97 -7.63 16.55
N SER A 23 29.10 -6.73 17.53
CA SER A 23 29.63 -5.39 17.32
C SER A 23 30.51 -4.94 18.51
N THR A 24 31.46 -4.06 18.22
CA THR A 24 32.38 -3.52 19.23
C THR A 24 31.60 -2.80 20.34
N GLY A 25 31.79 -3.26 21.59
CA GLY A 25 31.13 -2.68 22.77
C GLY A 25 29.83 -3.36 23.19
N VAL A 26 29.31 -4.33 22.43
CA VAL A 26 28.19 -5.17 22.86
C VAL A 26 28.73 -6.37 23.65
N VAL A 27 28.45 -6.38 24.96
CA VAL A 27 28.81 -7.51 25.83
C VAL A 27 27.55 -8.28 26.17
N LEU A 28 27.49 -9.55 25.76
CA LEU A 28 26.38 -10.43 26.13
C LEU A 28 26.42 -10.72 27.64
N PRO A 29 25.25 -10.75 28.30
CA PRO A 29 25.17 -11.14 29.70
C PRO A 29 25.58 -12.63 29.84
N THR A 30 26.27 -12.92 30.92
CA THR A 30 26.59 -14.31 31.30
C THR A 30 25.34 -15.03 31.80
N ASP A 31 25.37 -16.37 31.75
CA ASP A 31 24.27 -17.21 32.29
C ASP A 31 23.93 -16.86 33.74
N THR A 32 24.96 -16.58 34.57
CA THR A 32 24.79 -16.16 35.94
C THR A 32 24.07 -14.81 36.07
N GLN A 33 24.37 -13.86 35.19
CA GLN A 33 23.70 -12.55 35.17
C GLN A 33 22.25 -12.69 34.67
N LEU A 34 21.97 -13.53 33.69
CA LEU A 34 20.63 -13.82 33.22
C LEU A 34 19.79 -14.46 34.33
N ALA A 35 20.31 -15.51 34.99
CA ALA A 35 19.65 -16.17 36.10
C ALA A 35 19.37 -15.22 37.27
N ALA A 36 20.34 -14.35 37.60
CA ALA A 36 20.17 -13.34 38.64
C ALA A 36 19.08 -12.33 38.31
N SER A 37 19.01 -11.88 37.03
CA SER A 37 17.99 -10.94 36.54
C SER A 37 16.59 -11.54 36.63
N ILE A 38 16.43 -12.80 36.21
CA ILE A 38 15.15 -13.53 36.28
C ILE A 38 14.72 -13.68 37.74
N LYS A 39 15.63 -14.11 38.62
CA LYS A 39 15.35 -14.24 40.06
C LYS A 39 15.00 -12.89 40.70
N ALA A 40 15.66 -11.81 40.32
CA ALA A 40 15.34 -10.47 40.80
C ALA A 40 13.97 -10.00 40.33
N ALA A 41 13.57 -10.34 39.11
CA ALA A 41 12.24 -10.04 38.56
C ALA A 41 11.14 -10.81 39.30
N SER A 42 11.35 -12.10 39.56
CA SER A 42 10.40 -12.96 40.28
C SER A 42 10.18 -12.52 41.72
N GLY A 43 11.20 -11.89 42.33
CA GLY A 43 11.12 -11.38 43.71
C GLY A 43 10.49 -10.00 43.88
N LYS A 44 10.11 -9.33 42.78
CA LYS A 44 9.49 -8.01 42.87
C LYS A 44 8.03 -8.10 43.26
N THR A 45 7.66 -7.32 44.29
CA THR A 45 6.24 -7.11 44.63
C THR A 45 5.64 -6.25 43.49
N LEU A 46 4.80 -6.86 42.69
CA LEU A 46 4.09 -6.16 41.60
C LEU A 46 2.75 -5.68 42.15
N THR A 47 2.45 -4.41 41.93
CA THR A 47 1.09 -3.92 42.08
C THR A 47 0.27 -4.45 40.91
N ALA A 48 -0.90 -5.03 41.19
CA ALA A 48 -1.80 -5.44 40.12
C ALA A 48 -2.04 -4.26 39.17
N TYR A 49 -1.91 -4.51 37.88
CA TYR A 49 -2.27 -3.51 36.89
C TYR A 49 -3.73 -3.13 37.12
N ALA A 50 -3.97 -1.93 37.65
CA ALA A 50 -5.29 -1.36 37.70
C ALA A 50 -5.64 -0.94 36.27
N GLU A 51 -6.43 -1.76 35.59
CA GLU A 51 -7.07 -1.33 34.35
C GLU A 51 -7.91 -0.12 34.73
N SER A 52 -7.47 1.08 34.35
CA SER A 52 -8.37 2.23 34.32
C SER A 52 -9.49 1.80 33.39
N ALA A 53 -10.64 1.51 33.94
CA ALA A 53 -11.84 1.22 33.19
C ALA A 53 -12.23 2.51 32.45
N GLU A 54 -11.49 2.81 31.37
CA GLU A 54 -11.95 3.75 30.36
C GLU A 54 -13.08 3.05 29.60
N SER A 55 -14.22 2.87 30.29
CA SER A 55 -15.51 2.52 29.70
C SER A 55 -16.07 3.74 28.96
N GLY A 56 -15.18 4.48 28.31
CA GLY A 56 -15.52 5.67 27.55
C GLY A 56 -16.18 5.29 26.24
N LYS A 57 -17.18 6.06 25.86
CA LYS A 57 -17.67 6.09 24.48
C LYS A 57 -16.59 6.73 23.63
N LEU A 58 -16.44 6.27 22.38
CA LEU A 58 -15.51 6.88 21.41
C LEU A 58 -15.86 8.37 21.19
N MET A 59 -17.15 8.70 21.19
CA MET A 59 -17.67 10.07 21.13
C MET A 59 -18.75 10.27 22.22
N GLU A 60 -18.63 11.35 22.99
CA GLU A 60 -19.64 11.70 24.00
C GLU A 60 -20.90 12.25 23.38
N THR A 61 -20.77 13.03 22.32
CA THR A 61 -21.89 13.63 21.58
C THR A 61 -21.71 13.38 20.09
N SER A 62 -22.78 12.93 19.46
CA SER A 62 -22.82 12.78 18.00
C SER A 62 -23.17 14.12 17.33
N PRO A 63 -22.61 14.41 16.15
CA PRO A 63 -22.97 15.62 15.41
C PRO A 63 -24.43 15.61 14.99
N THR A 64 -25.02 16.79 14.81
CA THR A 64 -26.37 16.92 14.25
C THR A 64 -26.39 16.45 12.81
N PRO A 65 -27.24 15.50 12.41
CA PRO A 65 -27.18 14.91 11.08
C PRO A 65 -27.34 15.94 9.94
N GLY A 66 -26.51 15.78 8.92
CA GLY A 66 -26.71 16.43 7.62
C GLY A 66 -27.71 15.66 6.76
N LYS A 67 -27.64 15.80 5.43
CA LYS A 67 -28.61 15.19 4.51
C LYS A 67 -27.97 14.59 3.29
N ILE A 68 -28.55 13.53 2.76
CA ILE A 68 -28.35 13.07 1.39
C ILE A 68 -29.23 13.94 0.51
N VAL A 69 -28.63 14.72 -0.40
CA VAL A 69 -29.34 15.67 -1.27
C VAL A 69 -29.64 15.10 -2.65
N LYS A 70 -28.89 14.05 -3.06
CA LYS A 70 -29.10 13.39 -4.36
C LYS A 70 -28.75 11.92 -4.25
N THR A 71 -29.56 11.07 -4.91
CA THR A 71 -29.28 9.63 -5.12
C THR A 71 -29.23 9.35 -6.60
N THR A 72 -28.14 8.71 -7.05
CA THR A 72 -27.92 8.36 -8.45
C THR A 72 -27.63 6.87 -8.53
N PRO A 73 -28.49 6.06 -9.15
CA PRO A 73 -28.15 4.69 -9.46
C PRO A 73 -27.05 4.66 -10.53
N ARG A 74 -26.08 3.77 -10.34
CA ARG A 74 -24.98 3.54 -11.27
C ARG A 74 -24.97 2.08 -11.75
N PRO A 75 -24.31 1.76 -12.86
CA PRO A 75 -24.13 0.38 -13.29
C PRO A 75 -23.55 -0.52 -12.19
N SER A 76 -23.60 -1.83 -12.40
CA SER A 76 -23.03 -2.85 -11.50
C SER A 76 -23.62 -2.87 -10.08
N GLY A 77 -24.87 -2.40 -9.92
CA GLY A 77 -25.55 -2.35 -8.62
C GLY A 77 -24.93 -1.35 -7.63
N ILE A 78 -24.29 -0.33 -8.14
CA ILE A 78 -23.72 0.77 -7.35
C ILE A 78 -24.79 1.84 -7.14
N THR A 79 -24.83 2.38 -5.92
CA THR A 79 -25.63 3.57 -5.59
C THR A 79 -24.69 4.69 -5.18
N GLU A 80 -24.85 5.86 -5.80
CA GLU A 80 -24.09 7.07 -5.48
C GLU A 80 -24.99 8.08 -4.77
N TRP A 81 -24.51 8.60 -3.66
CA TRP A 81 -25.14 9.70 -2.92
C TRP A 81 -24.29 10.95 -2.95
N THR A 82 -24.91 12.09 -3.17
CA THR A 82 -24.29 13.39 -2.91
C THR A 82 -24.82 13.91 -1.57
N LEU A 83 -23.92 14.33 -0.71
CA LEU A 83 -24.25 14.82 0.63
C LEU A 83 -24.41 16.34 0.65
N SER A 84 -25.07 16.87 1.69
CA SER A 84 -25.30 18.31 1.88
C SER A 84 -24.01 19.14 1.99
N ASN A 85 -22.91 18.55 2.40
CA ASN A 85 -21.60 19.18 2.43
C ASN A 85 -20.79 18.99 1.12
N GLY A 86 -21.40 18.41 0.09
CA GLY A 86 -20.76 18.20 -1.22
C GLY A 86 -20.02 16.87 -1.37
N ALA A 87 -19.76 16.13 -0.29
CA ALA A 87 -19.09 14.84 -0.37
C ALA A 87 -19.91 13.82 -1.19
N THR A 88 -19.19 12.91 -1.85
CA THR A 88 -19.79 11.80 -2.60
C THR A 88 -19.64 10.49 -1.81
N VAL A 89 -20.72 9.72 -1.70
CA VAL A 89 -20.71 8.38 -1.11
C VAL A 89 -21.12 7.36 -2.15
N VAL A 90 -20.31 6.33 -2.33
CA VAL A 90 -20.49 5.26 -3.31
C VAL A 90 -20.70 3.95 -2.56
N LEU A 91 -21.85 3.33 -2.78
CA LEU A 91 -22.28 2.12 -2.09
C LEU A 91 -22.33 0.93 -3.03
N LYS A 92 -21.64 -0.14 -2.68
CA LYS A 92 -21.72 -1.44 -3.34
C LYS A 92 -22.00 -2.53 -2.31
N PRO A 93 -23.27 -2.80 -1.98
CA PRO A 93 -23.63 -3.96 -1.17
C PRO A 93 -23.20 -5.26 -1.84
N THR A 94 -22.64 -6.19 -1.06
CA THR A 94 -22.25 -7.53 -1.49
C THR A 94 -22.65 -8.58 -0.45
N THR A 95 -22.69 -9.83 -0.87
CA THR A 95 -22.89 -11.00 -0.01
C THR A 95 -21.65 -11.91 0.03
N LEU A 96 -20.48 -11.38 -0.35
CA LEU A 96 -19.23 -12.14 -0.43
C LEU A 96 -18.75 -12.60 0.95
N LYS A 97 -18.86 -11.71 1.95
CA LYS A 97 -18.56 -12.00 3.35
C LYS A 97 -19.59 -11.31 4.23
N GLU A 98 -20.27 -12.06 5.08
CA GLU A 98 -21.38 -11.55 5.91
C GLU A 98 -20.95 -10.58 7.01
N ASP A 99 -19.70 -10.66 7.44
CA ASP A 99 -19.11 -9.93 8.56
C ASP A 99 -18.09 -8.86 8.13
N GLU A 100 -18.08 -8.47 6.85
CA GLU A 100 -17.10 -7.51 6.33
C GLU A 100 -17.75 -6.34 5.59
N ILE A 101 -17.33 -5.14 5.97
CA ILE A 101 -17.54 -3.89 5.24
C ILE A 101 -16.17 -3.22 5.13
N VAL A 102 -15.77 -2.87 3.91
CA VAL A 102 -14.52 -2.16 3.63
C VAL A 102 -14.81 -0.77 3.08
N LEU A 103 -13.96 0.18 3.47
CA LEU A 103 -14.04 1.60 3.10
C LEU A 103 -12.73 2.05 2.46
N ARG A 104 -12.82 2.81 1.39
CA ARG A 104 -11.80 3.74 0.93
C ARG A 104 -12.43 5.11 0.69
N ALA A 105 -11.93 6.12 1.40
CA ALA A 105 -12.23 7.52 1.14
C ALA A 105 -11.01 8.17 0.52
N PHE A 106 -11.18 9.05 -0.46
CA PHE A 106 -10.07 9.75 -1.11
C PHE A 106 -10.50 11.11 -1.65
N ALA A 107 -9.55 12.02 -1.74
CA ALA A 107 -9.64 13.30 -2.44
C ALA A 107 -8.30 13.64 -3.09
N PRO A 108 -8.28 14.35 -4.23
CA PRO A 108 -7.05 14.73 -4.89
C PRO A 108 -6.26 15.77 -4.08
N GLY A 109 -4.93 15.74 -4.18
CA GLY A 109 -4.04 16.68 -3.49
C GLY A 109 -2.74 16.02 -3.05
N GLY A 110 -2.79 15.28 -1.95
CA GLY A 110 -1.64 14.56 -1.40
C GLY A 110 -0.47 15.47 -1.02
N THR A 111 0.72 14.90 -0.97
CA THR A 111 1.95 15.65 -0.71
C THR A 111 2.40 16.48 -1.92
N SER A 112 1.83 16.27 -3.12
CA SER A 112 2.17 17.03 -4.33
C SER A 112 1.93 18.53 -4.16
N VAL A 113 0.94 18.94 -3.35
CA VAL A 113 0.62 20.36 -3.12
C VAL A 113 1.57 21.03 -2.13
N ALA A 114 2.38 20.28 -1.37
CA ALA A 114 3.38 20.85 -0.49
C ALA A 114 4.49 21.54 -1.28
N THR A 115 5.03 22.62 -0.73
CA THR A 115 6.27 23.24 -1.25
C THR A 115 7.47 22.37 -0.91
N ASP A 116 8.62 22.60 -1.54
CA ASP A 116 9.84 21.84 -1.20
C ASP A 116 10.30 22.08 0.24
N ALA A 117 10.04 23.27 0.78
CA ALA A 117 10.34 23.61 2.16
C ALA A 117 9.48 22.87 3.18
N SER A 118 8.18 22.66 2.88
CA SER A 118 7.23 21.98 3.74
C SER A 118 7.05 20.50 3.42
N PHE A 119 7.80 19.97 2.44
CA PHE A 119 7.60 18.60 1.95
C PHE A 119 7.86 17.53 3.03
N VAL A 120 8.93 17.68 3.83
CA VAL A 120 9.27 16.67 4.85
C VAL A 120 8.18 16.57 5.93
N PRO A 121 7.72 17.68 6.56
CA PRO A 121 6.54 17.61 7.44
C PRO A 121 5.26 17.09 6.77
N ALA A 122 5.03 17.42 5.51
CA ALA A 122 3.88 16.94 4.75
C ALA A 122 3.91 15.44 4.55
N ARG A 123 5.06 14.89 4.14
CA ARG A 123 5.27 13.46 3.90
C ARG A 123 5.15 12.61 5.17
N THR A 124 5.44 13.19 6.33
CA THR A 124 5.38 12.47 7.61
C THR A 124 4.06 12.65 8.35
N ALA A 125 3.16 13.50 7.85
CA ALA A 125 1.94 13.89 8.54
C ALA A 125 0.99 12.71 8.82
N ASP A 126 0.84 11.79 7.87
CA ASP A 126 0.00 10.60 8.01
C ASP A 126 0.61 9.50 8.90
N THR A 127 1.86 9.62 9.25
CA THR A 127 2.56 8.73 10.18
C THR A 127 2.55 9.30 11.59
N VAL A 128 2.98 10.56 11.75
CA VAL A 128 3.20 11.13 13.08
C VAL A 128 1.91 11.61 13.75
N ILE A 129 0.90 12.03 12.99
CA ILE A 129 -0.36 12.49 13.58
C ILE A 129 -1.22 11.32 14.06
N PRO A 130 -1.48 10.26 13.26
CA PRO A 130 -2.22 9.12 13.74
C PRO A 130 -1.54 8.37 14.88
N SER A 131 -0.21 8.34 14.94
CA SER A 131 0.52 7.72 16.08
C SER A 131 0.25 8.41 17.41
N GLY A 132 -0.16 9.68 17.39
CA GLY A 132 -0.63 10.41 18.56
C GLY A 132 -2.00 9.96 19.08
N GLY A 133 -2.75 9.20 18.28
CA GLY A 133 -4.12 8.81 18.58
C GLY A 133 -5.17 9.70 17.89
N VAL A 134 -6.32 9.92 18.53
CA VAL A 134 -7.40 10.75 18.00
C VAL A 134 -8.27 11.35 19.12
N GLY A 135 -8.69 12.58 18.96
CA GLY A 135 -9.48 13.29 19.98
C GLY A 135 -8.75 13.36 21.32
N THR A 136 -9.37 12.85 22.36
CA THR A 136 -8.78 12.79 23.70
C THR A 136 -7.97 11.50 23.94
N PHE A 137 -8.07 10.51 23.05
CA PHE A 137 -7.42 9.21 23.21
C PHE A 137 -6.03 9.19 22.60
N SER A 138 -5.03 8.79 23.37
CA SER A 138 -3.74 8.35 22.80
C SER A 138 -3.93 7.04 22.04
N GLU A 139 -3.01 6.69 21.13
CA GLU A 139 -3.12 5.45 20.35
C GLU A 139 -3.26 4.19 21.26
N PRO A 140 -2.49 4.00 22.35
CA PRO A 140 -2.70 2.88 23.27
C PRO A 140 -4.06 2.89 24.00
N GLN A 141 -4.67 4.07 24.21
CA GLN A 141 -6.01 4.18 24.80
C GLN A 141 -7.07 3.81 23.78
N LEU A 142 -6.91 4.29 22.53
CA LEU A 142 -7.78 3.95 21.42
C LEU A 142 -7.77 2.45 21.13
N ASP A 143 -6.59 1.83 21.08
CA ASP A 143 -6.44 0.38 20.91
C ASP A 143 -7.17 -0.41 21.99
N ARG A 144 -7.08 0.04 23.23
CA ARG A 144 -7.80 -0.62 24.35
C ARG A 144 -9.32 -0.48 24.21
N LEU A 145 -9.80 0.71 23.86
CA LEU A 145 -11.22 0.98 23.66
C LEU A 145 -11.81 0.13 22.52
N LEU A 146 -11.02 -0.06 21.47
CA LEU A 146 -11.43 -0.81 20.27
C LEU A 146 -11.15 -2.32 20.36
N ARG A 147 -10.54 -2.82 21.42
CA ARG A 147 -10.14 -4.24 21.53
C ARG A 147 -11.30 -5.23 21.36
N SER A 148 -12.51 -4.86 21.78
CA SER A 148 -13.72 -5.66 21.63
C SER A 148 -14.51 -5.37 20.36
N LYS A 149 -14.00 -4.48 19.51
CA LYS A 149 -14.62 -4.01 18.28
C LYS A 149 -13.84 -4.53 17.07
N PHE A 150 -14.57 -4.84 16.02
CA PHE A 150 -13.97 -5.10 14.72
C PHE A 150 -14.23 -3.90 13.81
N ALA A 151 -13.59 -2.80 14.11
CA ALA A 151 -13.65 -1.56 13.32
C ALA A 151 -12.32 -0.82 13.39
N GLY A 152 -11.90 -0.23 12.28
CA GLY A 152 -10.69 0.58 12.20
C GLY A 152 -10.75 1.56 11.05
N ALA A 153 -10.10 2.72 11.21
CA ALA A 153 -9.97 3.76 10.19
C ALA A 153 -8.56 4.35 10.25
N SER A 154 -7.81 4.20 9.16
CA SER A 154 -6.43 4.67 9.02
C SER A 154 -6.37 5.76 7.95
N PRO A 155 -6.02 7.01 8.31
CA PRO A 155 -5.78 8.06 7.32
C PRO A 155 -4.47 7.81 6.58
N TYR A 156 -4.37 8.33 5.36
CA TYR A 156 -3.17 8.33 4.55
C TYR A 156 -3.04 9.64 3.76
N ILE A 157 -1.83 10.01 3.38
CA ILE A 157 -1.53 11.13 2.52
C ILE A 157 -0.45 10.68 1.53
N ASP A 158 -0.89 10.21 0.36
CA ASP A 158 -0.02 9.78 -0.71
C ASP A 158 0.52 10.96 -1.53
N GLU A 159 1.19 10.73 -2.63
CA GLU A 159 1.78 11.78 -3.43
C GLU A 159 0.72 12.68 -4.09
N TYR A 160 -0.37 12.09 -4.63
CA TYR A 160 -1.39 12.80 -5.43
C TYR A 160 -2.80 12.78 -4.83
N ASP A 161 -3.01 12.02 -3.77
CA ASP A 161 -4.27 11.96 -3.05
C ASP A 161 -4.08 11.83 -1.54
N GLN A 162 -5.13 12.07 -0.80
CA GLN A 162 -5.23 11.79 0.64
C GLN A 162 -6.56 11.13 0.92
N GLY A 163 -6.62 10.38 2.02
CA GLY A 163 -7.86 9.71 2.36
C GLY A 163 -7.86 8.93 3.65
N VAL A 164 -8.84 8.05 3.75
CA VAL A 164 -8.99 7.12 4.87
C VAL A 164 -9.34 5.75 4.32
N THR A 165 -8.59 4.73 4.70
CA THR A 165 -8.99 3.35 4.54
C THR A 165 -9.63 2.84 5.82
N GLY A 166 -10.61 1.94 5.71
CA GLY A 166 -11.29 1.42 6.88
C GLY A 166 -11.96 0.09 6.65
N ARG A 167 -12.29 -0.57 7.75
CA ARG A 167 -13.06 -1.81 7.76
C ARG A 167 -13.88 -1.92 9.02
N ALA A 168 -15.01 -2.62 8.93
CA ALA A 168 -15.84 -2.96 10.09
C ALA A 168 -16.66 -4.23 9.81
N THR A 169 -17.20 -4.82 10.89
CA THR A 169 -18.36 -5.69 10.78
C THR A 169 -19.65 -4.84 10.70
N PRO A 170 -20.77 -5.39 10.25
CA PRO A 170 -22.07 -4.69 10.31
C PRO A 170 -22.45 -4.23 11.72
N GLN A 171 -22.05 -4.97 12.76
CA GLN A 171 -22.32 -4.64 14.16
C GLN A 171 -21.50 -3.43 14.66
N ASP A 172 -20.29 -3.28 14.15
CA ASP A 172 -19.37 -2.21 14.56
C ASP A 172 -19.29 -1.07 13.53
N LEU A 173 -20.24 -1.03 12.58
CA LEU A 173 -20.25 -0.06 11.49
C LEU A 173 -20.28 1.39 12.01
N GLU A 174 -21.08 1.69 13.04
CA GLU A 174 -21.08 3.03 13.64
C GLU A 174 -19.69 3.43 14.18
N THR A 175 -18.97 2.50 14.78
CA THR A 175 -17.62 2.75 15.27
C THR A 175 -16.66 3.16 14.14
N LEU A 176 -16.78 2.54 12.96
CA LEU A 176 -16.03 2.95 11.76
C LEU A 176 -16.34 4.41 11.39
N PHE A 177 -17.61 4.79 11.34
CA PHE A 177 -18.03 6.16 11.00
C PHE A 177 -17.55 7.19 12.04
N GLN A 178 -17.61 6.84 13.33
CA GLN A 178 -17.07 7.68 14.40
C GLN A 178 -15.56 7.90 14.24
N LEU A 179 -14.81 6.84 13.95
CA LEU A 179 -13.36 6.94 13.72
C LEU A 179 -13.06 7.82 12.52
N VAL A 180 -13.73 7.61 11.38
CA VAL A 180 -13.57 8.47 10.20
C VAL A 180 -13.84 9.93 10.55
N TYR A 181 -14.97 10.22 11.21
CA TYR A 181 -15.33 11.57 11.63
C TYR A 181 -14.26 12.21 12.52
N MET A 182 -13.75 11.48 13.50
CA MET A 182 -12.71 11.97 14.40
C MET A 182 -11.36 12.18 13.72
N ARG A 183 -10.98 11.31 12.76
CA ARG A 183 -9.76 11.50 11.95
C ARG A 183 -9.79 12.79 11.13
N PHE A 184 -10.97 13.21 10.66
CA PHE A 184 -11.16 14.50 9.97
C PHE A 184 -11.16 15.68 10.93
N THR A 185 -11.86 15.58 12.07
CA THR A 185 -12.21 16.74 12.91
C THR A 185 -11.36 16.90 14.16
N GLN A 186 -10.72 15.82 14.62
CA GLN A 186 -10.03 15.79 15.91
C GLN A 186 -8.65 15.12 15.81
N PRO A 187 -7.78 15.47 14.81
CA PRO A 187 -6.43 14.93 14.77
C PRO A 187 -5.65 15.34 16.01
N ARG A 188 -4.86 14.41 16.56
CA ARG A 188 -4.13 14.63 17.79
C ARG A 188 -2.63 14.62 17.56
N ALA A 189 -1.96 15.73 17.88
CA ALA A 189 -0.52 15.78 17.98
C ALA A 189 -0.08 15.38 19.40
N ASP A 190 0.80 14.37 19.50
CA ASP A 190 1.36 13.92 20.77
C ASP A 190 2.89 13.97 20.71
N PRO A 191 3.53 14.86 21.49
CA PRO A 191 4.99 15.01 21.47
C PRO A 191 5.75 13.74 21.87
N ASN A 192 5.17 12.90 22.76
CA ASN A 192 5.83 11.67 23.17
C ASN A 192 5.76 10.60 22.08
N ALA A 193 4.60 10.46 21.41
CA ALA A 193 4.46 9.56 20.27
C ALA A 193 5.36 10.01 19.10
N PHE A 194 5.43 11.30 18.83
CA PHE A 194 6.34 11.88 17.84
C PHE A 194 7.81 11.57 18.15
N ALA A 195 8.24 11.78 19.39
CA ALA A 195 9.63 11.50 19.79
C ALA A 195 9.96 10.00 19.66
N ALA A 196 9.00 9.11 20.00
CA ALA A 196 9.16 7.68 19.85
C ALA A 196 9.25 7.27 18.35
N ALA A 197 8.37 7.79 17.50
CA ALA A 197 8.39 7.55 16.05
C ALA A 197 9.71 8.03 15.42
N LEU A 198 10.16 9.23 15.77
CA LEU A 198 11.43 9.79 15.30
C LEU A 198 12.63 8.93 15.74
N ALA A 199 12.65 8.49 17.00
CA ALA A 199 13.73 7.63 17.51
C ALA A 199 13.75 6.26 16.81
N GLN A 200 12.60 5.66 16.58
CA GLN A 200 12.47 4.41 15.84
C GLN A 200 12.95 4.57 14.39
N THR A 201 12.50 5.62 13.70
CA THR A 201 12.91 5.87 12.31
C THR A 201 14.42 6.18 12.21
N LYS A 202 14.99 6.91 13.18
CA LYS A 202 16.46 7.11 13.26
C LYS A 202 17.21 5.78 13.33
N ALA A 203 16.74 4.85 14.14
CA ALA A 203 17.37 3.54 14.27
C ALA A 203 17.26 2.71 12.97
N LEU A 204 16.13 2.79 12.25
CA LEU A 204 15.95 2.16 10.95
C LEU A 204 16.89 2.77 9.90
N VAL A 205 16.90 4.09 9.77
CA VAL A 205 17.75 4.83 8.81
C VAL A 205 19.23 4.58 9.04
N ALA A 206 19.68 4.51 10.31
CA ALA A 206 21.09 4.22 10.63
C ALA A 206 21.57 2.86 10.11
N ASN A 207 20.65 1.87 9.96
CA ASN A 207 20.97 0.53 9.57
C ASN A 207 20.54 0.18 8.13
N GLN A 208 19.69 0.98 7.50
CA GLN A 208 19.10 0.65 6.18
C GLN A 208 20.15 0.39 5.10
N THR A 209 21.24 1.18 5.07
CA THR A 209 22.32 1.04 4.08
C THR A 209 23.20 -0.18 4.33
N ALA A 210 23.05 -0.88 5.46
CA ALA A 210 23.71 -2.17 5.70
C ALA A 210 23.03 -3.32 4.93
N SER A 211 21.72 -3.18 4.61
CA SER A 211 20.99 -4.17 3.83
C SER A 211 21.34 -4.07 2.33
N PRO A 212 21.82 -5.17 1.71
CA PRO A 212 22.03 -5.21 0.26
C PRO A 212 20.75 -4.96 -0.53
N GLU A 213 19.64 -5.54 -0.09
CA GLU A 213 18.33 -5.39 -0.73
C GLU A 213 17.83 -3.95 -0.68
N PHE A 214 18.06 -3.23 0.44
CA PHE A 214 17.72 -1.82 0.53
C PHE A 214 18.49 -0.99 -0.50
N VAL A 215 19.81 -1.18 -0.59
CA VAL A 215 20.67 -0.43 -1.53
C VAL A 215 20.29 -0.75 -2.98
N PHE A 216 19.96 -2.02 -3.28
CA PHE A 216 19.48 -2.44 -4.59
C PHE A 216 18.17 -1.74 -4.98
N ASN A 217 17.14 -1.83 -4.12
CA ASN A 217 15.83 -1.23 -4.39
C ASN A 217 15.94 0.31 -4.46
N GLN A 218 16.67 0.95 -3.53
CA GLN A 218 16.92 2.39 -3.58
C GLN A 218 17.58 2.82 -4.91
N THR A 219 18.55 2.04 -5.39
CA THR A 219 19.21 2.34 -6.67
C THR A 219 18.21 2.23 -7.83
N LEU A 220 17.40 1.18 -7.85
CA LEU A 220 16.39 0.99 -8.88
C LEU A 220 15.35 2.12 -8.87
N ASP A 221 14.77 2.41 -7.71
CA ASP A 221 13.73 3.43 -7.56
C ASP A 221 14.28 4.83 -7.91
N SER A 222 15.49 5.15 -7.44
CA SER A 222 16.15 6.42 -7.78
C SER A 222 16.38 6.58 -9.28
N LEU A 223 16.73 5.51 -10.00
CA LEU A 223 16.89 5.55 -11.45
C LEU A 223 15.54 5.74 -12.16
N LEU A 224 14.50 5.02 -11.71
CA LEU A 224 13.15 5.13 -12.28
C LEU A 224 12.53 6.50 -12.05
N ASP A 225 12.79 7.13 -10.91
CA ASP A 225 12.27 8.45 -10.53
C ASP A 225 13.18 9.63 -10.91
N GLY A 226 14.21 9.39 -11.71
CA GLY A 226 15.17 10.44 -12.11
C GLY A 226 15.90 11.09 -10.94
N ASN A 227 16.12 10.37 -9.82
CA ASN A 227 16.68 10.85 -8.57
C ASN A 227 15.89 12.02 -7.94
N ASN A 228 14.58 12.09 -8.15
CA ASN A 228 13.77 13.15 -7.59
C ASN A 228 13.85 13.15 -6.05
N PRO A 229 14.17 14.29 -5.39
CA PRO A 229 14.33 14.35 -3.94
C PRO A 229 13.07 13.95 -3.15
N ARG A 230 11.89 14.11 -3.73
CA ARG A 230 10.61 13.78 -3.07
C ARG A 230 10.36 12.28 -2.98
N ARG A 231 10.99 11.48 -3.83
CA ARG A 231 10.86 10.01 -3.85
C ARG A 231 12.07 9.28 -3.25
N GLN A 232 13.04 10.04 -2.72
CA GLN A 232 14.17 9.43 -2.01
C GLN A 232 13.76 8.93 -0.61
N PRO A 233 14.38 7.85 -0.12
CA PRO A 233 14.14 7.36 1.24
C PRO A 233 14.59 8.37 2.30
N GLU A 234 14.10 8.17 3.52
CA GLU A 234 14.53 8.96 4.67
C GLU A 234 16.04 8.85 4.89
N THR A 235 16.63 9.99 5.25
CA THR A 235 18.05 10.13 5.60
C THR A 235 18.17 10.79 6.97
N ALA A 236 19.37 10.72 7.59
CA ALA A 236 19.61 11.45 8.83
C ALA A 236 19.31 12.95 8.69
N ALA A 237 19.64 13.54 7.54
CA ALA A 237 19.38 14.96 7.27
C ALA A 237 17.90 15.30 7.07
N SER A 238 17.09 14.38 6.51
CA SER A 238 15.65 14.59 6.40
C SER A 238 14.95 14.44 7.75
N LEU A 239 15.44 13.54 8.61
CA LEU A 239 14.90 13.37 9.97
C LEU A 239 15.07 14.59 10.86
N GLU A 240 16.11 15.41 10.62
CA GLU A 240 16.30 16.69 11.32
C GLU A 240 15.23 17.74 10.96
N LYS A 241 14.52 17.54 9.84
CA LYS A 241 13.44 18.41 9.36
C LYS A 241 12.06 17.96 9.79
N TRP A 242 11.94 16.84 10.52
CA TRP A 242 10.66 16.41 11.05
C TRP A 242 10.14 17.45 12.05
N ASN A 243 8.88 17.85 11.86
CA ASN A 243 8.25 18.89 12.68
C ASN A 243 6.79 18.52 12.94
N LEU A 244 6.46 18.29 14.22
CA LEU A 244 5.12 17.84 14.62
C LEU A 244 4.05 18.88 14.31
N ASP A 245 4.31 20.16 14.58
CA ASP A 245 3.34 21.23 14.39
C ASP A 245 3.05 21.47 12.91
N GLU A 246 4.09 21.50 12.07
CA GLU A 246 3.92 21.62 10.62
C GLU A 246 3.22 20.38 10.01
N SER A 247 3.52 19.17 10.52
CA SER A 247 2.83 17.95 10.12
C SER A 247 1.35 17.99 10.50
N LEU A 248 1.02 18.53 11.69
CA LEU A 248 -0.37 18.69 12.11
C LEU A 248 -1.12 19.72 11.24
N GLU A 249 -0.48 20.85 10.93
CA GLU A 249 -1.07 21.87 10.06
C GLU A 249 -1.33 21.30 8.66
N PHE A 250 -0.38 20.57 8.10
CA PHE A 250 -0.54 19.94 6.80
C PHE A 250 -1.65 18.89 6.83
N TYR A 251 -1.67 18.01 7.84
CA TYR A 251 -2.73 17.02 8.03
C TYR A 251 -4.11 17.68 8.07
N LYS A 252 -4.27 18.70 8.92
CA LYS A 252 -5.55 19.43 9.02
C LYS A 252 -5.97 20.06 7.69
N ALA A 253 -5.03 20.61 6.92
CA ALA A 253 -5.33 21.17 5.61
C ALA A 253 -5.84 20.10 4.62
N ARG A 254 -5.28 18.87 4.66
CA ARG A 254 -5.71 17.75 3.78
C ARG A 254 -7.12 17.26 4.10
N PHE A 255 -7.55 17.37 5.35
CA PHE A 255 -8.87 16.88 5.82
C PHE A 255 -9.88 17.99 6.13
N ALA A 256 -9.57 19.24 5.78
CA ALA A 256 -10.42 20.39 6.05
C ALA A 256 -11.68 20.49 5.17
N ASP A 257 -11.65 19.87 4.00
CA ASP A 257 -12.72 19.99 3.00
C ASP A 257 -13.22 18.64 2.52
N ALA A 258 -14.31 18.17 3.12
CA ALA A 258 -14.95 16.93 2.74
C ALA A 258 -15.66 17.00 1.38
N SER A 259 -15.92 18.18 0.82
CA SER A 259 -16.64 18.33 -0.46
C SER A 259 -15.88 17.73 -1.65
N GLY A 260 -14.54 17.64 -1.55
CA GLY A 260 -13.68 16.98 -2.52
C GLY A 260 -13.57 15.46 -2.36
N PHE A 261 -14.11 14.90 -1.26
CA PHE A 261 -13.95 13.48 -0.96
C PHE A 261 -15.01 12.58 -1.58
N THR A 262 -14.56 11.42 -2.04
CA THR A 262 -15.40 10.28 -2.40
C THR A 262 -15.18 9.16 -1.39
N PHE A 263 -16.25 8.69 -0.77
CA PHE A 263 -16.27 7.59 0.20
C PHE A 263 -16.86 6.35 -0.45
N VAL A 264 -16.10 5.31 -0.68
CA VAL A 264 -16.55 4.06 -1.31
C VAL A 264 -16.69 2.98 -0.26
N PHE A 265 -17.89 2.43 -0.11
CA PHE A 265 -18.19 1.32 0.80
C PHE A 265 -18.55 0.06 -0.01
N VAL A 266 -17.94 -1.06 0.32
CA VAL A 266 -18.23 -2.37 -0.26
C VAL A 266 -18.41 -3.40 0.86
N GLY A 267 -19.42 -4.26 0.79
CA GLY A 267 -19.59 -5.34 1.77
C GLY A 267 -21.02 -5.58 2.22
N SER A 268 -21.15 -6.18 3.41
CA SER A 268 -22.40 -6.66 3.97
C SER A 268 -23.20 -5.54 4.66
N PHE A 269 -23.94 -4.77 3.88
CA PHE A 269 -24.86 -3.74 4.36
C PHE A 269 -26.00 -3.53 3.35
N THR A 270 -27.03 -2.82 3.76
CA THR A 270 -28.04 -2.27 2.85
C THR A 270 -27.93 -0.75 2.83
N PRO A 271 -28.38 -0.07 1.75
CA PRO A 271 -28.41 1.39 1.74
C PRO A 271 -29.19 1.99 2.93
N ASP A 272 -30.26 1.35 3.37
CA ASP A 272 -31.05 1.82 4.51
C ASP A 272 -30.33 1.65 5.85
N SER A 273 -29.53 0.58 6.00
CA SER A 273 -28.77 0.33 7.25
C SER A 273 -27.59 1.29 7.44
N ILE A 274 -26.93 1.71 6.35
CA ILE A 274 -25.78 2.63 6.40
C ILE A 274 -26.17 4.09 6.39
N LYS A 275 -27.37 4.41 5.84
CA LYS A 275 -27.85 5.79 5.67
C LYS A 275 -27.79 6.66 6.93
N PRO A 276 -28.27 6.21 8.11
CA PRO A 276 -28.21 7.03 9.32
C PRO A 276 -26.80 7.47 9.68
N PHE A 277 -25.81 6.59 9.53
CA PHE A 277 -24.42 6.89 9.83
C PHE A 277 -23.79 7.84 8.82
N VAL A 278 -24.14 7.70 7.53
CA VAL A 278 -23.71 8.62 6.47
C VAL A 278 -24.24 10.03 6.74
N GLU A 279 -25.53 10.17 7.08
CA GLU A 279 -26.14 11.47 7.39
C GLU A 279 -25.57 12.07 8.68
N GLN A 280 -25.31 11.23 9.69
CA GLN A 280 -24.83 11.69 10.99
C GLN A 280 -23.36 12.08 10.99
N TYR A 281 -22.49 11.30 10.35
CA TYR A 281 -21.04 11.48 10.44
C TYR A 281 -20.43 12.08 9.16
N LEU A 282 -20.73 11.54 7.97
CA LEU A 282 -20.08 12.02 6.75
C LEU A 282 -20.68 13.33 6.22
N ALA A 283 -22.01 13.48 6.28
CA ALA A 283 -22.68 14.70 5.81
C ALA A 283 -22.44 15.91 6.74
N THR A 284 -21.79 15.71 7.88
CA THR A 284 -21.45 16.75 8.87
C THR A 284 -19.95 17.05 8.94
N LEU A 285 -19.15 16.37 8.12
CA LEU A 285 -17.73 16.71 7.98
C LEU A 285 -17.58 18.15 7.46
N PRO A 286 -16.56 18.88 7.91
CA PRO A 286 -16.30 20.23 7.44
C PRO A 286 -16.13 20.27 5.93
N ALA A 287 -16.64 21.31 5.29
CA ALA A 287 -16.52 21.53 3.86
C ALA A 287 -16.31 23.02 3.57
N THR A 288 -15.27 23.33 2.84
CA THR A 288 -14.96 24.69 2.39
C THR A 288 -15.35 24.91 0.94
N HIS A 289 -15.69 23.84 0.23
CA HIS A 289 -15.98 23.81 -1.21
C HIS A 289 -14.83 24.38 -2.05
N ALA A 290 -13.60 24.22 -1.57
CA ALA A 290 -12.42 24.56 -2.33
C ALA A 290 -12.20 23.50 -3.42
N SER A 291 -12.01 23.96 -4.66
CA SER A 291 -11.64 23.05 -5.76
C SER A 291 -10.14 22.82 -5.74
N GLU A 292 -9.69 21.88 -4.92
CA GLU A 292 -8.29 21.47 -4.89
C GLU A 292 -8.04 20.29 -5.81
N THR A 293 -6.85 20.24 -6.41
CA THR A 293 -6.36 19.11 -7.19
C THR A 293 -4.90 18.88 -6.87
N TRP A 294 -4.38 17.74 -7.27
CA TRP A 294 -2.96 17.45 -7.20
C TRP A 294 -2.15 18.35 -8.15
N ARG A 295 -0.87 18.51 -7.85
CA ARG A 295 0.10 19.20 -8.69
C ARG A 295 1.01 18.18 -9.38
N ASP A 296 1.15 18.24 -10.70
CA ASP A 296 2.14 17.46 -11.42
C ASP A 296 3.55 17.89 -11.00
N LEU A 297 4.33 16.94 -10.50
CA LEU A 297 5.70 17.14 -10.05
C LEU A 297 6.72 16.98 -11.17
N GLY A 298 6.27 16.63 -12.38
CA GLY A 298 7.12 16.39 -13.55
C GLY A 298 8.05 15.18 -13.41
N ILE A 299 7.70 14.21 -12.56
CA ILE A 299 8.47 12.99 -12.38
C ILE A 299 8.02 11.99 -13.45
N THR A 300 8.93 11.64 -14.35
CA THR A 300 8.68 10.72 -15.45
C THR A 300 9.71 9.60 -15.46
N ALA A 301 9.30 8.45 -15.97
CA ALA A 301 10.21 7.34 -16.20
C ALA A 301 11.36 7.75 -17.14
N PRO A 302 12.60 7.28 -16.90
CA PRO A 302 13.73 7.60 -17.75
C PRO A 302 13.58 6.97 -19.13
N MET A 303 14.21 7.59 -20.13
CA MET A 303 14.27 7.07 -21.50
C MET A 303 15.63 6.46 -21.80
N GLY A 304 15.63 5.45 -22.67
CA GLY A 304 16.85 4.76 -23.10
C GLY A 304 17.24 3.60 -22.20
N VAL A 305 18.43 3.07 -22.40
CA VAL A 305 18.95 1.92 -21.65
C VAL A 305 19.81 2.42 -20.49
N ILE A 306 19.40 2.05 -19.27
CA ILE A 306 20.16 2.30 -18.05
C ILE A 306 20.56 0.95 -17.46
N ASP A 307 21.87 0.73 -17.30
CA ASP A 307 22.43 -0.47 -16.71
C ASP A 307 23.27 -0.10 -15.48
N ARG A 308 23.00 -0.74 -14.35
CA ARG A 308 23.70 -0.46 -13.11
C ARG A 308 23.97 -1.75 -12.31
N THR A 309 25.21 -1.88 -11.84
CA THR A 309 25.57 -2.94 -10.88
C THR A 309 25.84 -2.31 -9.52
N VAL A 310 25.23 -2.88 -8.50
CA VAL A 310 25.45 -2.58 -7.08
C VAL A 310 26.23 -3.74 -6.49
N THR A 311 27.31 -3.46 -5.78
CA THR A 311 28.10 -4.48 -5.08
C THR A 311 27.90 -4.30 -3.58
N LYS A 312 27.22 -5.28 -2.92
CA LYS A 312 26.90 -5.21 -1.50
C LYS A 312 26.54 -6.58 -0.94
N GLY A 313 27.00 -6.84 0.30
CA GLY A 313 26.67 -8.07 1.04
C GLY A 313 27.65 -9.22 0.76
N ILE A 314 27.67 -10.19 1.68
CA ILE A 314 28.59 -11.33 1.66
C ILE A 314 27.92 -12.64 1.24
N ALA A 315 26.57 -12.68 1.19
CA ALA A 315 25.85 -13.88 0.77
C ALA A 315 26.13 -14.17 -0.73
N PRO A 316 26.40 -15.42 -1.12
CA PRO A 316 26.66 -15.81 -2.51
C PRO A 316 25.36 -15.83 -3.33
N LYS A 317 24.71 -14.68 -3.42
CA LYS A 317 23.41 -14.47 -4.07
C LYS A 317 23.44 -13.17 -4.84
N SER A 318 23.02 -13.20 -6.08
CA SER A 318 22.74 -12.02 -6.88
C SER A 318 21.22 -11.79 -7.02
N GLN A 319 20.84 -10.54 -7.20
CA GLN A 319 19.47 -10.13 -7.50
C GLN A 319 19.49 -9.26 -8.75
N VAL A 320 18.51 -9.46 -9.64
CA VAL A 320 18.40 -8.70 -10.87
C VAL A 320 16.97 -8.17 -11.00
N ALA A 321 16.85 -6.90 -11.40
CA ALA A 321 15.58 -6.32 -11.86
C ALA A 321 15.79 -5.72 -13.25
N ILE A 322 14.83 -5.94 -14.14
CA ILE A 322 14.70 -5.27 -15.44
C ILE A 322 13.33 -4.63 -15.48
N VAL A 323 13.27 -3.32 -15.70
CA VAL A 323 12.02 -2.57 -15.74
C VAL A 323 11.91 -1.83 -17.08
N PHE A 324 10.89 -2.20 -17.83
CA PHE A 324 10.43 -1.45 -18.99
C PHE A 324 9.39 -0.45 -18.53
N SER A 325 9.50 0.81 -18.93
CA SER A 325 8.61 1.87 -18.48
C SER A 325 8.49 2.97 -19.53
N GLY A 326 7.42 3.76 -19.46
CA GLY A 326 7.19 4.89 -20.35
C GLY A 326 5.73 5.30 -20.46
N PRO A 327 5.41 6.20 -21.42
CA PRO A 327 4.05 6.66 -21.65
C PRO A 327 3.10 5.52 -22.01
N PHE A 328 1.85 5.60 -21.54
CA PHE A 328 0.84 4.57 -21.71
C PHE A 328 -0.46 5.10 -22.29
N GLU A 329 -1.10 4.37 -23.17
CA GLU A 329 -2.48 4.63 -23.59
C GLU A 329 -3.41 3.97 -22.56
N TYR A 330 -3.95 4.79 -21.65
CA TYR A 330 -4.69 4.30 -20.49
C TYR A 330 -6.15 3.98 -20.83
N ASP A 331 -6.38 2.86 -21.44
CA ASP A 331 -7.69 2.26 -21.68
C ASP A 331 -7.67 0.74 -21.38
N ASP A 332 -8.84 0.13 -21.44
CA ASP A 332 -8.99 -1.27 -21.07
C ASP A 332 -8.28 -2.24 -22.01
N LEU A 333 -8.29 -1.95 -23.31
CA LEU A 333 -7.63 -2.81 -24.30
C LEU A 333 -6.11 -2.84 -24.06
N HIS A 334 -5.50 -1.66 -23.90
CA HIS A 334 -4.06 -1.58 -23.65
C HIS A 334 -3.66 -2.18 -22.30
N LYS A 335 -4.47 -1.99 -21.25
CA LYS A 335 -4.25 -2.65 -19.94
C LYS A 335 -4.30 -4.18 -20.04
N LEU A 336 -5.32 -4.72 -20.73
CA LEU A 336 -5.45 -6.16 -20.96
C LEU A 336 -4.32 -6.71 -21.81
N ALA A 337 -3.92 -5.99 -22.85
CA ALA A 337 -2.83 -6.39 -23.73
C ALA A 337 -1.48 -6.42 -22.98
N LEU A 338 -1.17 -5.39 -22.19
CA LEU A 338 0.05 -5.34 -21.36
C LEU A 338 0.05 -6.47 -20.33
N ARG A 339 -1.08 -6.69 -19.63
CA ARG A 339 -1.26 -7.80 -18.68
C ARG A 339 -1.01 -9.14 -19.35
N SER A 340 -1.53 -9.33 -20.58
CA SER A 340 -1.33 -10.56 -21.36
C SER A 340 0.14 -10.78 -21.69
N VAL A 341 0.86 -9.72 -22.07
CA VAL A 341 2.31 -9.78 -22.34
C VAL A 341 3.06 -10.21 -21.09
N ALA A 342 2.76 -9.61 -19.92
CA ALA A 342 3.38 -9.97 -18.64
C ALA A 342 3.11 -11.44 -18.28
N MET A 343 1.87 -11.93 -18.44
CA MET A 343 1.48 -13.33 -18.18
C MET A 343 2.22 -14.33 -19.09
N VAL A 344 2.30 -14.03 -20.39
CA VAL A 344 3.01 -14.90 -21.34
C VAL A 344 4.48 -14.92 -21.03
N LEU A 345 5.09 -13.77 -20.76
CA LEU A 345 6.49 -13.66 -20.38
C LEU A 345 6.76 -14.40 -19.07
N GLN A 346 5.92 -14.23 -18.05
CA GLN A 346 6.00 -14.96 -16.78
C GLN A 346 6.04 -16.48 -16.97
N SER A 347 5.09 -17.01 -17.77
CA SER A 347 5.04 -18.45 -18.06
C SER A 347 6.31 -18.94 -18.76
N ARG A 348 6.76 -18.21 -19.77
CA ARG A 348 7.97 -18.54 -20.53
C ARG A 348 9.23 -18.53 -19.66
N LEU A 349 9.36 -17.50 -18.82
CA LEU A 349 10.51 -17.38 -17.93
C LEU A 349 10.53 -18.49 -16.88
N LEU A 350 9.38 -18.88 -16.32
CA LEU A 350 9.29 -20.00 -15.40
C LEU A 350 9.70 -21.32 -16.06
N ASP A 351 9.17 -21.61 -17.25
CA ASP A 351 9.48 -22.85 -17.96
C ASP A 351 10.96 -22.95 -18.33
N THR A 352 11.52 -21.87 -18.88
CA THR A 352 12.87 -21.87 -19.42
C THR A 352 13.94 -21.78 -18.33
N ILE A 353 13.79 -20.86 -17.38
CA ILE A 353 14.84 -20.57 -16.40
C ILE A 353 14.83 -21.60 -15.27
N ARG A 354 13.65 -22.01 -14.82
CA ARG A 354 13.52 -23.00 -13.75
C ARG A 354 13.86 -24.41 -14.22
N GLN A 355 13.38 -24.81 -15.40
CA GLN A 355 13.54 -26.20 -15.87
C GLN A 355 14.88 -26.45 -16.54
N GLU A 356 15.39 -25.52 -17.36
CA GLU A 356 16.61 -25.73 -18.13
C GLU A 356 17.87 -25.39 -17.34
N LEU A 357 17.86 -24.39 -16.49
CA LEU A 357 19.05 -23.87 -15.85
C LEU A 357 19.13 -24.18 -14.34
N GLY A 358 18.02 -24.59 -13.70
CA GLY A 358 18.00 -24.87 -12.26
C GLY A 358 18.51 -23.69 -11.40
N GLY A 359 18.64 -22.51 -12.02
CA GLY A 359 19.46 -21.42 -11.55
C GLY A 359 18.73 -20.41 -10.67
N THR A 360 17.42 -20.52 -10.51
CA THR A 360 16.66 -19.60 -9.65
C THR A 360 15.50 -20.27 -8.95
N TYR A 361 15.22 -19.82 -7.72
CA TYR A 361 14.06 -20.28 -6.95
C TYR A 361 12.76 -19.61 -7.42
N SER A 362 12.84 -18.37 -7.91
CA SER A 362 11.68 -17.63 -8.40
C SER A 362 12.11 -16.58 -9.42
N ILE A 363 11.32 -16.43 -10.48
CA ILE A 363 11.39 -15.31 -11.41
C ILE A 363 9.97 -14.78 -11.57
N THR A 364 9.79 -13.46 -11.55
CA THR A 364 8.50 -12.81 -11.70
C THR A 364 8.54 -11.82 -12.84
N ALA A 365 7.44 -11.75 -13.60
CA ALA A 365 7.17 -10.69 -14.57
C ALA A 365 5.79 -10.11 -14.26
N ALA A 366 5.73 -8.83 -13.91
CA ALA A 366 4.50 -8.16 -13.50
C ALA A 366 4.35 -6.81 -14.21
N ASP A 367 3.11 -6.47 -14.53
CA ASP A 367 2.72 -5.20 -15.09
C ASP A 367 2.11 -4.27 -14.04
N ALA A 368 2.29 -2.96 -14.24
CA ALA A 368 1.60 -1.91 -13.51
C ALA A 368 1.26 -0.78 -14.47
N THR A 369 0.12 -0.12 -14.24
CA THR A 369 -0.29 1.04 -15.01
C THR A 369 -0.89 2.09 -14.10
N GLU A 370 -0.51 3.34 -14.30
CA GLU A 370 -1.04 4.49 -13.59
C GLU A 370 -1.56 5.53 -14.57
N LYS A 371 -2.58 6.30 -14.17
CA LYS A 371 -3.16 7.39 -14.96
C LYS A 371 -2.73 8.75 -14.45
N ILE A 372 -2.48 8.85 -13.17
CA ILE A 372 -2.18 10.11 -12.47
C ILE A 372 -0.72 10.08 -11.99
N PRO A 373 0.04 11.15 -12.21
CA PRO A 373 -0.31 12.44 -12.81
C PRO A 373 -0.42 12.41 -14.33
N HIS A 374 0.25 11.49 -14.99
CA HIS A 374 0.19 11.22 -16.44
C HIS A 374 0.20 9.71 -16.69
N PRO A 375 -0.43 9.25 -17.78
CA PRO A 375 -0.52 7.82 -18.04
C PRO A 375 0.84 7.19 -18.31
N GLU A 376 1.21 6.22 -17.47
CA GLU A 376 2.47 5.46 -17.56
C GLU A 376 2.25 3.97 -17.36
N TYR A 377 3.19 3.17 -17.87
CA TYR A 377 3.26 1.74 -17.59
C TYR A 377 4.62 1.38 -17.01
N GLN A 378 4.63 0.28 -16.28
CA GLN A 378 5.82 -0.47 -15.92
C GLN A 378 5.58 -1.96 -16.21
N LEU A 379 6.58 -2.65 -16.77
CA LEU A 379 6.67 -4.09 -16.81
C LEU A 379 7.99 -4.47 -16.18
N ARG A 380 7.91 -5.11 -15.02
CA ARG A 380 9.07 -5.43 -14.17
C ARG A 380 9.32 -6.93 -14.15
N ILE A 381 10.59 -7.31 -14.34
CA ILE A 381 11.07 -8.68 -14.26
C ILE A 381 12.10 -8.75 -13.14
N ASP A 382 11.90 -9.62 -12.16
CA ASP A 382 12.77 -9.79 -11.00
C ASP A 382 13.14 -11.26 -10.80
N TRP A 383 14.40 -11.50 -10.44
CA TRP A 383 14.84 -12.82 -9.98
C TRP A 383 16.05 -12.74 -9.08
N THR A 384 16.35 -13.89 -8.44
CA THR A 384 17.58 -14.07 -7.67
C THR A 384 18.28 -15.33 -8.14
N CYS A 385 19.62 -15.33 -8.20
CA CYS A 385 20.41 -16.45 -8.70
C CYS A 385 21.80 -16.52 -8.06
N ASP A 386 22.54 -17.58 -8.40
CA ASP A 386 23.97 -17.66 -8.13
C ASP A 386 24.70 -16.54 -8.91
N PRO A 387 25.62 -15.79 -8.27
CA PRO A 387 26.41 -14.76 -8.94
C PRO A 387 27.13 -15.23 -10.21
N ALA A 388 27.58 -16.47 -10.24
CA ALA A 388 28.28 -17.04 -11.42
C ALA A 388 27.34 -17.26 -12.62
N GLN A 389 26.04 -17.31 -12.41
CA GLN A 389 25.03 -17.52 -13.46
C GLN A 389 24.36 -16.21 -13.90
N THR A 390 24.63 -15.09 -13.24
CA THR A 390 23.89 -13.82 -13.45
C THR A 390 23.89 -13.39 -14.92
N ASP A 391 25.03 -13.32 -15.58
CA ASP A 391 25.16 -12.88 -16.98
C ASP A 391 24.46 -13.84 -17.96
N ALA A 392 24.59 -15.15 -17.71
CA ALA A 392 23.92 -16.16 -18.55
C ALA A 392 22.40 -16.05 -18.44
N LEU A 393 21.88 -15.85 -17.24
CA LEU A 393 20.46 -15.69 -16.99
C LEU A 393 19.92 -14.37 -17.56
N VAL A 394 20.64 -13.26 -17.40
CA VAL A 394 20.28 -11.98 -18.03
C VAL A 394 20.16 -12.15 -19.55
N LYS A 395 21.16 -12.77 -20.17
CA LYS A 395 21.11 -13.04 -21.61
C LYS A 395 19.91 -13.90 -22.00
N ARG A 396 19.61 -14.93 -21.21
CA ARG A 396 18.46 -15.81 -21.47
C ARG A 396 17.12 -15.07 -21.32
N VAL A 397 16.99 -14.23 -20.31
CA VAL A 397 15.77 -13.39 -20.12
C VAL A 397 15.55 -12.51 -21.35
N PHE A 398 16.58 -11.84 -21.87
CA PHE A 398 16.44 -11.05 -23.11
C PHE A 398 16.08 -11.91 -24.33
N GLN A 399 16.56 -13.13 -24.43
CA GLN A 399 16.15 -14.06 -25.50
C GLN A 399 14.66 -14.41 -25.39
N GLU A 400 14.13 -14.60 -24.17
CA GLU A 400 12.69 -14.83 -23.98
C GLU A 400 11.85 -13.58 -24.28
N ILE A 401 12.36 -12.40 -23.94
CA ILE A 401 11.73 -11.12 -24.33
C ILE A 401 11.65 -11.01 -25.84
N ASP A 402 12.76 -11.23 -26.56
CA ASP A 402 12.78 -11.21 -28.02
C ASP A 402 11.85 -12.25 -28.64
N TYR A 403 11.78 -13.44 -28.04
CA TYR A 403 10.84 -14.47 -28.45
C TYR A 403 9.39 -13.99 -28.30
N VAL A 404 9.00 -13.46 -27.13
CA VAL A 404 7.63 -12.94 -26.88
C VAL A 404 7.28 -11.82 -27.85
N ARG A 405 8.23 -10.93 -28.15
CA ARG A 405 8.06 -9.85 -29.13
C ARG A 405 7.85 -10.39 -30.55
N SER A 406 8.46 -11.52 -30.90
CA SER A 406 8.33 -12.13 -32.23
C SER A 406 7.04 -12.95 -32.39
N LEU A 407 6.32 -13.26 -31.31
CA LEU A 407 5.14 -14.11 -31.36
C LEU A 407 3.99 -13.48 -32.18
N GLN A 408 3.48 -14.26 -33.12
CA GLN A 408 2.18 -14.01 -33.74
C GLN A 408 1.13 -14.85 -33.00
N PHE A 409 0.41 -14.22 -32.08
CA PHE A 409 -0.53 -14.91 -31.21
C PHE A 409 -1.69 -15.52 -31.97
N GLN A 410 -1.72 -16.85 -32.06
CA GLN A 410 -2.77 -17.58 -32.73
C GLN A 410 -4.08 -17.60 -31.89
N PRO A 411 -5.26 -17.77 -32.49
CA PRO A 411 -6.53 -17.75 -31.77
C PRO A 411 -6.57 -18.68 -30.55
N GLY A 412 -5.98 -19.87 -30.62
CA GLY A 412 -5.91 -20.79 -29.49
C GLY A 412 -4.98 -20.35 -28.34
N GLN A 413 -3.99 -19.51 -28.62
CA GLN A 413 -3.16 -18.89 -27.58
C GLN A 413 -3.91 -17.74 -26.91
N VAL A 414 -4.60 -16.91 -27.68
CA VAL A 414 -5.45 -15.84 -27.18
C VAL A 414 -6.58 -16.39 -26.33
N GLY A 415 -7.21 -17.52 -26.76
CA GLY A 415 -8.22 -18.22 -25.95
C GLY A 415 -7.72 -18.61 -24.58
N ARG A 416 -6.53 -19.21 -24.48
CA ARG A 416 -5.92 -19.54 -23.17
C ARG A 416 -5.61 -18.31 -22.31
N ILE A 417 -5.23 -17.18 -22.91
CA ILE A 417 -5.04 -15.92 -22.20
C ILE A 417 -6.38 -15.43 -21.67
N HIS A 418 -7.44 -15.46 -22.48
CA HIS A 418 -8.79 -15.09 -22.06
C HIS A 418 -9.26 -15.95 -20.87
N ASP A 419 -9.10 -17.27 -20.98
CA ASP A 419 -9.52 -18.21 -19.92
C ASP A 419 -8.77 -17.92 -18.60
N ALA A 420 -7.45 -17.65 -18.67
CA ALA A 420 -6.65 -17.34 -17.50
C ALA A 420 -7.05 -16.00 -16.88
N LEU A 421 -7.21 -14.95 -17.69
CA LEU A 421 -7.64 -13.62 -17.21
C LEU A 421 -9.05 -13.65 -16.63
N GLN A 422 -9.97 -14.41 -17.25
CA GLN A 422 -11.33 -14.59 -16.74
C GLN A 422 -11.32 -15.31 -15.39
N HIS A 423 -10.55 -16.38 -15.27
CA HIS A 423 -10.42 -17.13 -14.02
C HIS A 423 -9.82 -16.27 -12.89
N ASP A 424 -8.75 -15.52 -13.19
CA ASP A 424 -8.15 -14.57 -12.24
C ASP A 424 -9.17 -13.52 -11.77
N PHE A 425 -9.94 -12.97 -12.72
CA PHE A 425 -10.97 -12.00 -12.39
C PHE A 425 -12.09 -12.60 -11.52
N GLU A 426 -12.60 -13.77 -11.87
CA GLU A 426 -13.64 -14.48 -11.11
C GLU A 426 -13.17 -14.76 -9.68
N THR A 427 -11.93 -15.26 -9.53
CA THR A 427 -11.35 -15.56 -8.22
C THR A 427 -11.20 -14.31 -7.38
N ASN A 428 -10.62 -13.24 -7.94
CA ASN A 428 -10.40 -11.99 -7.22
C ASN A 428 -11.72 -11.27 -6.89
N SER A 429 -12.74 -11.40 -7.75
CA SER A 429 -14.05 -10.77 -7.54
C SER A 429 -14.84 -11.34 -6.34
N LEU A 430 -14.37 -12.43 -5.74
CA LEU A 430 -14.88 -12.97 -4.48
C LEU A 430 -14.35 -12.21 -3.25
N ASP A 431 -13.52 -11.21 -3.43
CA ASP A 431 -12.97 -10.39 -2.35
C ASP A 431 -13.50 -8.94 -2.40
N ASN A 432 -14.05 -8.46 -1.27
CA ASN A 432 -14.58 -7.09 -1.17
C ASN A 432 -13.51 -6.02 -1.41
N ALA A 433 -12.25 -6.26 -1.02
CA ALA A 433 -11.18 -5.30 -1.23
C ALA A 433 -10.83 -5.16 -2.72
N PHE A 434 -10.89 -6.25 -3.48
CA PHE A 434 -10.74 -6.20 -4.94
C PHE A 434 -11.84 -5.36 -5.59
N VAL A 435 -13.10 -5.61 -5.22
CA VAL A 435 -14.26 -4.84 -5.72
C VAL A 435 -14.13 -3.37 -5.35
N LEU A 436 -13.73 -3.07 -4.09
CA LEU A 436 -13.48 -1.73 -3.61
C LEU A 436 -12.43 -1.01 -4.48
N ASN A 437 -11.30 -1.66 -4.75
CA ASN A 437 -10.23 -1.10 -5.57
C ASN A 437 -10.68 -0.84 -7.01
N GLN A 438 -11.47 -1.76 -7.60
CA GLN A 438 -12.02 -1.58 -8.95
C GLN A 438 -12.93 -0.36 -9.06
N ILE A 439 -13.76 -0.11 -8.04
CA ILE A 439 -14.65 1.05 -7.98
C ILE A 439 -13.82 2.31 -7.72
N SER A 440 -12.99 2.32 -6.68
CA SER A 440 -12.21 3.48 -6.26
C SER A 440 -11.35 4.04 -7.40
N ARG A 441 -10.61 3.17 -8.11
CA ARG A 441 -9.78 3.59 -9.25
C ARG A 441 -10.57 4.28 -10.36
N ARG A 442 -11.82 3.85 -10.64
CA ARG A 442 -12.66 4.48 -11.63
C ARG A 442 -13.12 5.88 -11.20
N TYR A 443 -13.41 6.07 -9.92
CA TYR A 443 -13.73 7.38 -9.38
C TYR A 443 -12.51 8.30 -9.32
N GLU A 444 -11.36 7.81 -8.85
CA GLU A 444 -10.08 8.53 -8.85
C GLU A 444 -9.69 9.00 -10.25
N ASN A 445 -9.81 8.11 -11.23
CA ASN A 445 -9.47 8.37 -12.63
C ASN A 445 -10.56 9.13 -13.39
N ARG A 446 -11.72 9.39 -12.78
CA ARG A 446 -12.92 9.98 -13.42
C ARG A 446 -13.43 9.17 -14.62
N ASP A 447 -13.26 7.85 -14.59
CA ASP A 447 -13.67 6.91 -15.65
C ASP A 447 -15.07 6.32 -15.35
N LEU A 448 -16.04 7.18 -15.00
CA LEU A 448 -17.36 6.76 -14.52
C LEU A 448 -18.23 6.10 -15.61
N GLY A 449 -17.93 6.35 -16.88
CA GLY A 449 -18.58 5.67 -18.00
C GLY A 449 -18.33 4.17 -18.04
N ASP A 450 -17.25 3.71 -17.41
CA ASP A 450 -16.79 2.32 -17.41
C ASP A 450 -17.18 1.52 -16.15
N LEU A 451 -18.07 2.04 -15.31
CA LEU A 451 -18.55 1.32 -14.11
C LEU A 451 -19.27 0.00 -14.46
N GLY A 452 -19.87 -0.10 -15.64
CA GLY A 452 -20.49 -1.34 -16.13
C GLY A 452 -19.48 -2.48 -16.33
N ALA A 453 -18.27 -2.15 -16.71
CA ALA A 453 -17.20 -3.10 -16.96
C ALA A 453 -16.70 -3.85 -15.69
N ILE A 454 -17.08 -3.37 -14.50
CA ILE A 454 -16.78 -4.07 -13.23
C ILE A 454 -17.46 -5.46 -13.19
N THR A 455 -18.61 -5.62 -13.84
CA THR A 455 -19.36 -6.89 -13.88
C THR A 455 -19.35 -7.55 -15.26
N ASP A 456 -18.93 -6.85 -16.31
CA ASP A 456 -18.83 -7.38 -17.68
C ASP A 456 -17.36 -7.55 -18.12
N TYR A 457 -16.64 -8.37 -17.40
CA TYR A 457 -15.23 -8.63 -17.73
C TYR A 457 -15.07 -9.45 -19.01
N ALA A 458 -15.96 -10.41 -19.26
CA ALA A 458 -15.98 -11.21 -20.48
C ALA A 458 -16.20 -10.33 -21.75
N GLY A 459 -17.09 -9.33 -21.67
CA GLY A 459 -17.27 -8.36 -22.73
C GLY A 459 -16.00 -7.55 -23.03
N ARG A 460 -15.26 -7.18 -22.00
CA ARG A 460 -13.96 -6.50 -22.16
C ARG A 460 -12.90 -7.40 -22.80
N LEU A 461 -12.81 -8.66 -22.40
CA LEU A 461 -11.88 -9.63 -22.98
C LEU A 461 -12.14 -9.85 -24.47
N SER A 462 -13.38 -9.72 -24.95
CA SER A 462 -13.72 -9.93 -26.37
C SER A 462 -12.98 -8.96 -27.32
N SER A 463 -12.53 -7.81 -26.83
CA SER A 463 -11.73 -6.83 -27.60
C SER A 463 -10.25 -7.20 -27.70
N LEU A 464 -9.75 -8.11 -26.85
CA LEU A 464 -8.35 -8.52 -26.83
C LEU A 464 -8.07 -9.52 -27.94
N THR A 465 -7.31 -9.10 -28.94
CA THR A 465 -6.91 -9.94 -30.08
C THR A 465 -5.44 -10.31 -30.02
N GLY A 466 -5.03 -11.32 -30.80
CA GLY A 466 -3.61 -11.68 -30.94
C GLY A 466 -2.74 -10.55 -31.48
N GLU A 467 -3.31 -9.72 -32.36
CA GLU A 467 -2.64 -8.53 -32.89
C GLU A 467 -2.44 -7.47 -31.83
N ALA A 468 -3.44 -7.26 -30.94
CA ALA A 468 -3.32 -6.32 -29.83
C ALA A 468 -2.22 -6.75 -28.84
N VAL A 469 -2.16 -8.06 -28.49
CA VAL A 469 -1.11 -8.60 -27.60
C VAL A 469 0.26 -8.49 -28.26
N HIS A 470 0.37 -8.79 -29.57
CA HIS A 470 1.63 -8.64 -30.29
C HIS A 470 2.08 -7.17 -30.35
N ALA A 471 1.18 -6.25 -30.68
CA ALA A 471 1.48 -4.83 -30.70
C ALA A 471 1.96 -4.32 -29.33
N ALA A 472 1.32 -4.78 -28.25
CA ALA A 472 1.74 -4.47 -26.90
C ALA A 472 3.13 -5.05 -26.56
N ALA A 473 3.43 -6.29 -26.96
CA ALA A 473 4.75 -6.87 -26.77
C ALA A 473 5.84 -6.07 -27.51
N MET A 474 5.57 -5.66 -28.74
CA MET A 474 6.50 -4.83 -29.53
C MET A 474 6.71 -3.45 -28.92
N LYS A 475 5.64 -2.82 -28.39
CA LYS A 475 5.67 -1.45 -27.84
C LYS A 475 6.27 -1.40 -26.44
N TYR A 476 5.85 -2.29 -25.55
CA TYR A 476 6.12 -2.20 -24.12
C TYR A 476 7.35 -3.01 -23.65
N LEU A 477 7.90 -3.91 -24.47
CA LEU A 477 9.16 -4.59 -24.24
C LEU A 477 10.28 -4.05 -25.15
N ASP A 478 10.41 -2.72 -25.26
CA ASP A 478 11.40 -2.11 -26.16
C ASP A 478 12.83 -2.36 -25.65
N PRO A 479 13.68 -3.11 -26.39
CA PRO A 479 15.04 -3.41 -25.99
C PRO A 479 15.97 -2.18 -25.94
N ASN A 480 15.50 -1.03 -26.43
CA ASN A 480 16.23 0.24 -26.38
C ASN A 480 15.77 1.15 -25.25
N ASN A 481 14.81 0.69 -24.41
CA ASN A 481 14.24 1.51 -23.34
C ASN A 481 13.91 0.66 -22.10
N TYR A 482 14.87 0.50 -21.21
CA TYR A 482 14.70 -0.20 -19.93
C TYR A 482 15.73 0.26 -18.90
N VAL A 483 15.40 0.04 -17.62
CA VAL A 483 16.34 0.12 -16.49
C VAL A 483 16.67 -1.28 -16.04
N LYS A 484 17.97 -1.64 -15.98
CA LYS A 484 18.44 -2.89 -15.40
C LYS A 484 19.36 -2.60 -14.21
N VAL A 485 19.05 -3.22 -13.06
CA VAL A 485 19.90 -3.19 -11.87
C VAL A 485 20.25 -4.59 -11.46
N ILE A 486 21.53 -4.80 -11.15
CA ILE A 486 22.07 -6.06 -10.67
C ILE A 486 22.72 -5.82 -9.30
N LEU A 487 22.32 -6.60 -8.30
CA LEU A 487 23.03 -6.70 -7.03
C LEU A 487 23.98 -7.90 -7.08
N MET A 488 25.26 -7.63 -6.84
CA MET A 488 26.31 -8.64 -6.72
C MET A 488 26.87 -8.63 -5.28
N PRO A 489 27.28 -9.79 -4.74
CA PRO A 489 27.94 -9.82 -3.45
C PRO A 489 29.31 -9.14 -3.49
N ASP A 490 29.76 -8.64 -2.35
CA ASP A 490 31.15 -8.15 -2.18
C ASP A 490 32.10 -9.33 -2.32
N GLY A 491 32.92 -9.33 -3.35
CA GLY A 491 33.86 -10.43 -3.67
C GLY A 491 35.02 -10.57 -2.67
N LYS A 492 34.83 -10.23 -1.42
CA LYS A 492 35.79 -10.44 -0.33
C LYS A 492 35.47 -11.78 0.35
N ASN A 493 36.13 -12.86 -0.15
CA ASN A 493 36.33 -14.06 0.66
C ASN A 493 37.33 -13.78 1.77
#